data_86bcc2ac724e8ac0daa10ce042e7d881
#
_entry.id   86bcc2ac724e8ac0daa10ce042e7d881
#
_cell.length_a   1.000
_cell.length_b   1.000
_cell.length_c   1.000
_cell.angle_alpha   90.00
_cell.angle_beta   90.00
_cell.angle_gamma   90.00
#
_symmetry.space_group_name_H-M   'P 1'
#
loop_
_entity.id
_entity.type
_entity.pdbx_description
1 polymer ?
#
loop_
_entity_poly.entity_id
_entity_poly.type
_entity_poly.pdbx_seq_one_letter_code
_entity_poly.pdbx_strand_id
1 'polypeptide(L)'
;MTSAPLDTSEPDGHSDLSALSAAACMFRSLGDAGRLEILRHLATREHNVRDLTSHLDLAQSTVSAHLACLRDCGLVSSRPLGRSTMWSLATGPEILGVLAAAEQLLAATGDAVALCPTYGEAANR
;
A
#
# COMPACT_ATOMS: atom_id res chain seq x y z
N MET A 1 23.21 17.61 -23.36
CA MET A 1 22.82 17.35 -23.10
C MET A 1 22.45 16.80 -23.13
N THR A 2 22.31 16.50 -23.13
CA THR A 2 21.81 15.91 -23.04
C THR A 2 21.10 15.45 -23.20
N SER A 3 20.86 15.15 -23.48
CA SER A 3 20.14 14.60 -23.54
C SER A 3 19.71 13.99 -23.90
N ALA A 4 19.84 13.66 -24.15
CA ALA A 4 19.38 12.99 -24.36
C ALA A 4 18.90 12.32 -24.33
N PRO A 5 19.06 12.05 -24.29
CA PRO A 5 18.51 11.37 -24.15
C PRO A 5 17.62 10.97 -24.07
N LEU A 6 17.44 11.07 -24.13
CA LEU A 6 16.62 10.82 -23.88
C LEU A 6 15.84 10.55 -24.51
N ASP A 7 15.88 10.51 -24.94
CA ASP A 7 15.12 10.22 -25.38
C ASP A 7 14.67 9.60 -25.78
N THR A 8 15.07 9.30 -25.87
CA THR A 8 14.80 8.68 -26.11
C THR A 8 14.05 8.23 -26.24
N SER A 9 13.98 8.16 -26.30
CA SER A 9 13.37 7.74 -26.24
C SER A 9 12.48 7.48 -26.39
N GLU A 10 12.15 7.22 -26.76
CA GLU A 10 11.28 7.03 -26.82
C GLU A 10 10.61 6.60 -26.83
N PRO A 11 10.59 6.86 -26.55
CA PRO A 11 9.76 5.92 -26.28
C PRO A 11 8.55 5.86 -26.96
N ASP A 12 7.95 4.81 -27.03
CA ASP A 12 6.75 4.81 -27.66
C ASP A 12 5.69 5.12 -26.64
N GLY A 13 4.57 5.60 -27.04
CA GLY A 13 3.51 5.93 -26.12
C GLY A 13 2.95 4.72 -25.43
N HIS A 14 3.08 3.56 -26.04
CA HIS A 14 2.59 2.33 -25.43
C HIS A 14 3.32 2.04 -24.14
N SER A 15 4.62 2.16 -24.14
CA SER A 15 5.40 1.92 -22.92
C SER A 15 5.04 2.89 -21.83
N ASP A 16 4.89 4.16 -22.19
CA ASP A 16 4.55 5.16 -21.20
C ASP A 16 3.17 4.90 -20.63
N LEU A 17 2.21 4.55 -21.47
CA LEU A 17 0.87 4.28 -20.98
C LEU A 17 0.84 3.04 -20.10
N SER A 18 1.62 2.03 -20.43
CA SER A 18 1.69 0.83 -19.59
C SER A 18 2.25 1.17 -18.23
N ALA A 19 3.31 1.98 -18.20
CA ALA A 19 3.91 2.38 -16.94
C ALA A 19 2.94 3.21 -16.12
N LEU A 20 2.24 4.13 -16.76
CA LEU A 20 1.26 4.96 -16.07
C LEU A 20 0.07 4.13 -15.59
N SER A 21 -0.31 3.10 -16.35
CA SER A 21 -1.39 2.24 -15.92
C SER A 21 -1.01 1.46 -14.66
N ALA A 22 0.22 1.00 -14.58
CA ALA A 22 0.70 0.32 -13.39
C ALA A 22 0.72 1.26 -12.19
N ALA A 23 1.16 2.49 -12.38
CA ALA A 23 1.16 3.48 -11.32
C ALA A 23 -0.27 3.81 -10.89
N ALA A 24 -1.17 3.95 -11.85
CA ALA A 24 -2.56 4.23 -11.53
C ALA A 24 -3.20 3.09 -10.76
N CYS A 25 -2.85 1.84 -11.10
CA CYS A 25 -3.33 0.68 -10.35
C CYS A 25 -2.88 0.76 -8.90
N MET A 26 -1.61 1.09 -8.69
CA MET A 26 -1.08 1.22 -7.34
C MET A 26 -1.81 2.31 -6.57
N PHE A 27 -1.97 3.49 -7.15
CA PHE A 27 -2.66 4.59 -6.47
C PHE A 27 -4.12 4.25 -6.20
N ARG A 28 -4.76 3.53 -7.13
CA ARG A 28 -6.14 3.13 -6.92
C ARG A 28 -6.23 2.17 -5.75
N SER A 29 -5.29 1.25 -5.62
CA SER A 29 -5.26 0.34 -4.49
C SER A 29 -5.04 1.07 -3.17
N LEU A 30 -4.30 2.16 -3.19
CA LEU A 30 -4.06 2.96 -2.00
C LEU A 30 -5.18 3.95 -1.74
N GLY A 31 -6.13 4.10 -2.65
CA GLY A 31 -7.17 5.11 -2.56
C GLY A 31 -8.41 4.65 -1.82
N ASP A 32 -8.27 3.80 -0.83
CA ASP A 32 -9.39 3.30 -0.05
C ASP A 32 -8.99 3.23 1.40
N ALA A 33 -9.81 3.80 2.28
CA ALA A 33 -9.47 3.88 3.70
C ALA A 33 -9.28 2.51 4.34
N GLY A 34 -10.10 1.53 3.97
CA GLY A 34 -9.95 0.19 4.51
C GLY A 34 -8.64 -0.44 4.12
N ARG A 35 -8.24 -0.27 2.85
CA ARG A 35 -6.96 -0.80 2.41
C ARG A 35 -5.78 -0.11 3.09
N LEU A 36 -5.88 1.19 3.33
CA LEU A 36 -4.82 1.89 4.05
C LEU A 36 -4.71 1.37 5.48
N GLU A 37 -5.84 1.08 6.12
CA GLU A 37 -5.81 0.51 7.46
C GLU A 37 -5.16 -0.87 7.47
N ILE A 38 -5.48 -1.68 6.47
CA ILE A 38 -4.85 -3.00 6.36
C ILE A 38 -3.33 -2.85 6.22
N LEU A 39 -2.88 -1.94 5.37
CA LEU A 39 -1.45 -1.73 5.19
C LEU A 39 -0.78 -1.26 6.48
N ARG A 40 -1.44 -0.40 7.24
CA ARG A 40 -0.90 0.05 8.52
C ARG A 40 -0.72 -1.12 9.49
N HIS A 41 -1.69 -2.02 9.54
CA HIS A 41 -1.59 -3.19 10.41
C HIS A 41 -0.49 -4.13 9.94
N LEU A 42 -0.41 -4.38 8.64
CA LEU A 42 0.61 -5.27 8.11
C LEU A 42 2.01 -4.68 8.23
N ALA A 43 2.11 -3.37 8.36
CA ALA A 43 3.42 -2.74 8.55
C ALA A 43 4.03 -3.10 9.91
N THR A 44 3.23 -3.52 10.87
CA THR A 44 3.74 -3.89 12.18
C THR A 44 4.16 -5.36 12.23
N ARG A 45 3.41 -6.24 11.58
CA ARG A 45 3.73 -7.66 11.49
C ARG A 45 2.72 -8.32 10.57
N GLU A 46 2.95 -9.58 10.23
CA GLU A 46 1.98 -10.29 9.42
C GLU A 46 0.74 -10.64 10.25
N HIS A 47 -0.37 -10.77 9.56
CA HIS A 47 -1.67 -11.07 10.15
C HIS A 47 -2.44 -12.00 9.25
N ASN A 48 -3.33 -12.80 9.81
CA ASN A 48 -4.29 -13.52 9.00
C ASN A 48 -5.56 -12.67 8.87
N VAL A 49 -6.52 -13.15 8.07
CA VAL A 49 -7.74 -12.38 7.83
C VAL A 49 -8.54 -12.19 9.12
N ARG A 50 -8.58 -13.22 9.97
CA ARG A 50 -9.31 -13.11 11.21
C ARG A 50 -8.75 -11.99 12.10
N ASP A 51 -7.42 -11.92 12.21
CA ASP A 51 -6.78 -10.87 12.98
C ASP A 51 -7.15 -9.51 12.44
N LEU A 52 -7.03 -9.35 11.13
CA LEU A 52 -7.34 -8.07 10.52
C LEU A 52 -8.80 -7.70 10.75
N THR A 53 -9.68 -8.66 10.56
CA THR A 53 -11.12 -8.41 10.73
C THR A 53 -11.44 -8.00 12.16
N SER A 54 -10.75 -8.58 13.13
CA SER A 54 -11.02 -8.25 14.53
C SER A 54 -10.51 -6.87 14.91
N HIS A 55 -9.55 -6.33 14.17
CA HIS A 55 -9.02 -4.99 14.44
C HIS A 55 -9.71 -3.90 13.61
N LEU A 56 -10.33 -4.29 12.51
CA LEU A 56 -10.95 -3.33 11.62
C LEU A 56 -12.46 -3.47 11.71
N ASP A 57 -13.14 -2.38 11.51
CA ASP A 57 -14.60 -2.43 11.53
C ASP A 57 -15.09 -2.72 10.12
N LEU A 58 -14.72 -3.89 9.61
CA LEU A 58 -15.06 -4.31 8.27
C LEU A 58 -15.46 -5.78 8.28
N ALA A 59 -16.33 -6.16 7.36
CA ALA A 59 -16.69 -7.55 7.19
C ALA A 59 -15.51 -8.37 6.68
N GLN A 60 -15.46 -9.64 7.03
CA GLN A 60 -14.38 -10.51 6.60
C GLN A 60 -14.28 -10.57 5.08
N SER A 61 -15.42 -10.61 4.38
CA SER A 61 -15.39 -10.66 2.93
C SER A 61 -14.78 -9.39 2.34
N THR A 62 -15.01 -8.25 2.97
CA THR A 62 -14.42 -7.00 2.53
C THR A 62 -12.92 -7.00 2.74
N VAL A 63 -12.47 -7.48 3.90
CA VAL A 63 -11.03 -7.57 4.17
C VAL A 63 -10.37 -8.50 3.15
N SER A 64 -10.99 -9.65 2.86
CA SER A 64 -10.45 -10.59 1.90
C SER A 64 -10.36 -9.97 0.50
N ALA A 65 -11.38 -9.22 0.09
CA ALA A 65 -11.38 -8.56 -1.21
C ALA A 65 -10.29 -7.49 -1.28
N HIS A 66 -10.11 -6.74 -0.20
CA HIS A 66 -9.05 -5.73 -0.16
C HIS A 66 -7.66 -6.38 -0.26
N LEU A 67 -7.46 -7.48 0.47
CA LEU A 67 -6.18 -8.17 0.40
C LEU A 67 -5.89 -8.71 -1.00
N ALA A 68 -6.91 -9.23 -1.67
CA ALA A 68 -6.73 -9.70 -3.04
C ALA A 68 -6.35 -8.55 -3.97
N CYS A 69 -7.00 -7.40 -3.81
CA CYS A 69 -6.67 -6.23 -4.61
C CYS A 69 -5.23 -5.79 -4.37
N LEU A 70 -4.82 -5.72 -3.10
CA LEU A 70 -3.47 -5.31 -2.76
C LEU A 70 -2.44 -6.32 -3.26
N ARG A 71 -2.76 -7.61 -3.21
CA ARG A 71 -1.86 -8.63 -3.73
C ARG A 71 -1.71 -8.51 -5.24
N ASP A 72 -2.81 -8.26 -5.94
CA ASP A 72 -2.77 -8.13 -7.40
C ASP A 72 -1.90 -6.97 -7.84
N CYS A 73 -1.79 -5.95 -7.03
CA CYS A 73 -0.91 -4.81 -7.33
C CYS A 73 0.49 -5.00 -6.74
N GLY A 74 0.76 -6.15 -6.16
CA GLY A 74 2.10 -6.45 -5.67
C GLY A 74 2.47 -5.81 -4.34
N LEU A 75 1.49 -5.30 -3.61
CA LEU A 75 1.77 -4.59 -2.37
C LEU A 75 1.79 -5.50 -1.15
N VAL A 76 1.09 -6.61 -1.20
CA VAL A 76 1.10 -7.59 -0.11
C VAL A 76 1.34 -8.97 -0.68
N SER A 77 1.78 -9.88 0.18
CA SER A 77 1.96 -11.28 -0.19
C SER A 77 1.37 -12.13 0.92
N SER A 78 1.17 -13.40 0.62
CA SER A 78 0.60 -14.32 1.58
C SER A 78 1.41 -15.59 1.62
N ARG A 79 1.34 -16.28 2.76
CA ARG A 79 1.93 -17.60 2.90
C ARG A 79 1.05 -18.45 3.79
N PRO A 80 1.01 -19.76 3.53
CA PRO A 80 0.23 -20.62 4.41
C PRO A 80 0.94 -20.84 5.74
N LEU A 81 0.17 -20.96 6.80
CA LEU A 81 0.71 -21.28 8.11
C LEU A 81 -0.35 -22.11 8.80
N GLY A 82 -0.17 -23.43 8.82
CA GLY A 82 -1.19 -24.33 9.33
C GLY A 82 -2.45 -24.21 8.47
N ARG A 83 -3.56 -23.93 9.09
CA ARG A 83 -4.82 -23.77 8.38
C ARG A 83 -5.11 -22.33 8.03
N SER A 84 -4.21 -21.43 8.41
CA SER A 84 -4.39 -20.01 8.13
C SER A 84 -3.52 -19.59 6.97
N THR A 85 -3.84 -18.44 6.42
CA THR A 85 -2.98 -17.76 5.47
C THR A 85 -2.53 -16.46 6.14
N MET A 86 -1.23 -16.27 6.19
CA MET A 86 -0.67 -15.07 6.79
C MET A 86 -0.33 -14.08 5.70
N TRP A 87 -0.67 -12.83 5.94
CA TRP A 87 -0.45 -11.75 4.98
C TRP A 87 0.59 -10.78 5.51
N SER A 88 1.42 -10.27 4.61
CA SER A 88 2.48 -9.34 4.99
C SER A 88 2.71 -8.36 3.85
N LEU A 89 3.43 -7.28 4.14
CA LEU A 89 3.81 -6.34 3.09
C LEU A 89 4.84 -7.01 2.19
N ALA A 90 4.63 -6.92 0.88
CA ALA A 90 5.56 -7.52 -0.07
C ALA A 90 6.82 -6.69 -0.22
N THR A 91 6.67 -5.36 -0.13
CA THR A 91 7.80 -4.45 -0.28
C THR A 91 7.68 -3.40 0.82
N GLY A 92 7.90 -3.86 2.06
CA GLY A 92 7.65 -3.02 3.22
C GLY A 92 8.34 -1.67 3.22
N PRO A 93 9.67 -1.62 3.03
CA PRO A 93 10.34 -0.32 3.06
C PRO A 93 9.82 0.65 2.00
N GLU A 94 9.55 0.15 0.82
CA GLU A 94 9.07 0.99 -0.27
C GLU A 94 7.67 1.50 0.00
N ILE A 95 6.79 0.65 0.52
CA ILE A 95 5.42 1.08 0.85
C ILE A 95 5.46 2.13 1.95
N LEU A 96 6.28 1.91 2.98
CA LEU A 96 6.38 2.87 4.06
C LEU A 96 6.90 4.21 3.55
N GLY A 97 7.81 4.19 2.59
CA GLY A 97 8.30 5.41 1.96
C GLY A 97 7.20 6.19 1.25
N VAL A 98 6.34 5.48 0.53
CA VAL A 98 5.22 6.13 -0.16
C VAL A 98 4.25 6.71 0.86
N LEU A 99 3.93 5.96 1.91
CA LEU A 99 3.00 6.46 2.91
C LEU A 99 3.56 7.67 3.65
N ALA A 100 4.86 7.67 3.93
CA ALA A 100 5.49 8.81 4.58
C ALA A 100 5.44 10.06 3.69
N ALA A 101 5.70 9.88 2.40
CA ALA A 101 5.61 11.00 1.47
C ALA A 101 4.17 11.51 1.36
N ALA A 102 3.21 10.61 1.38
CA ALA A 102 1.80 10.99 1.32
C ALA A 102 1.41 11.79 2.58
N GLU A 103 1.93 11.40 3.74
CA GLU A 103 1.67 12.16 4.96
C GLU A 103 2.17 13.59 4.83
N GLN A 104 3.35 13.76 4.25
CA GLN A 104 3.90 15.09 4.07
C GLN A 104 3.07 15.91 3.09
N LEU A 105 2.62 15.27 2.02
CA LEU A 105 1.80 15.95 1.04
C LEU A 105 0.47 16.38 1.67
N LEU A 106 -0.15 15.49 2.44
CA LEU A 106 -1.40 15.80 3.10
C LEU A 106 -1.23 16.95 4.10
N ALA A 107 -0.15 16.93 4.85
CA ALA A 107 0.11 18.01 5.79
C ALA A 107 0.25 19.35 5.06
N ALA A 108 0.88 19.32 3.89
CA ALA A 108 1.05 20.53 3.10
C ALA A 108 -0.29 21.08 2.58
N THR A 109 -1.28 20.21 2.42
CA THR A 109 -2.60 20.63 1.95
C THR A 109 -3.56 20.91 3.10
N GLY A 110 -3.08 20.83 4.35
CA GLY A 110 -3.90 21.13 5.50
C GLY A 110 -4.59 19.93 6.13
N ASP A 111 -4.34 18.72 5.63
CA ASP A 111 -5.02 17.53 6.12
C ASP A 111 -4.02 16.58 6.75
N ALA A 112 -3.45 16.95 7.87
CA ALA A 112 -2.45 16.11 8.52
C ALA A 112 -3.08 14.78 8.96
N VAL A 113 -2.55 13.69 8.48
CA VAL A 113 -3.02 12.34 8.76
C VAL A 113 -1.83 11.44 8.94
N ALA A 114 -1.89 10.53 9.89
CA ALA A 114 -0.83 9.55 10.10
C ALA A 114 -1.14 8.30 9.31
N LEU A 115 -0.34 7.99 8.32
CA LEU A 115 -0.52 6.80 7.50
C LEU A 115 0.44 5.70 7.88
N CYS A 116 1.60 6.03 8.40
CA CYS A 116 2.56 5.04 8.86
C CYS A 116 2.28 4.69 10.31
N PRO A 117 2.59 3.48 10.70
CA PRO A 117 2.43 3.16 12.11
C PRO A 117 3.47 3.96 12.85
N THR A 118 3.01 4.64 13.85
CA THR A 118 3.94 5.40 14.52
C THR A 118 4.10 4.81 15.80
N TYR A 119 5.20 4.51 16.09
CA TYR A 119 5.46 3.90 17.23
C TYR A 119 5.26 4.85 18.25
N GLY A 120 5.55 5.93 17.94
CA GLY A 120 5.48 6.85 18.92
C GLY A 120 4.15 7.11 19.34
N GLU A 121 3.34 7.15 18.54
CA GLU A 121 2.15 7.56 18.94
C GLU A 121 1.47 6.59 19.45
N ALA A 122 1.67 5.64 18.90
CA ALA A 122 1.01 4.60 19.42
C ALA A 122 1.37 4.68 20.74
N ALA A 123 2.42 4.96 20.81
CA ALA A 123 2.78 5.07 22.02
C ALA A 123 2.19 6.20 22.57
N ASN A 124 1.97 6.91 22.10
CA ASN A 124 1.56 7.90 22.71
C ASN A 124 0.42 7.94 23.06
N ARG A 125 0.40 7.43 23.14
CA ARG A 125 -0.31 7.63 23.76
C ARG A 125 -0.61 7.27 24.45
#